data_81fd6db3732a95e72699dd2afbfb2f87
#
_entry.id   81fd6db3732a95e72699dd2afbfb2f87
#
_cell.length_a   1.000
_cell.length_b   1.000
_cell.length_c   1.000
_cell.angle_alpha   90.00
_cell.angle_beta   90.00
_cell.angle_gamma   90.00
#
_symmetry.space_group_name_H-M   'P 1'
#
loop_
_entity.id
_entity.type
_entity.pdbx_description
1 polymer ?
#
loop_
_entity_poly.entity_id
_entity_poly.type
_entity_poly.pdbx_seq_one_letter_code
_entity_poly.pdbx_strand_id
1 'polypeptide(L)'
;RETLARARGDYQGGFTPPKTEGSARSVDLTPNCMALLKEHQQLQAVEKLSVGPDYEDSDLIFATAVGRPLDHKNIVHRQFHAALEKAGLRRIRFHDLRHTCASLLINKGVSPKYIQQQLRHDSIQTTFDRYGHLFSETSDEAARILDDAISGRVTVPSNDCLTEQAKTA
;
A
#
# COMPACT_ATOMS: atom_id res chain seq x y z
N ARG A 1 0.32 -11.93 -13.90
CA ARG A 1 0.84 -10.72 -13.22
C ARG A 1 1.83 -10.03 -14.13
N GLU A 2 1.45 -8.92 -14.68
CA GLU A 2 2.19 -8.23 -15.73
C GLU A 2 2.48 -6.80 -15.30
N THR A 3 3.54 -6.22 -15.82
CA THR A 3 3.94 -4.83 -15.57
C THR A 3 3.74 -4.04 -16.85
N LEU A 4 3.10 -2.87 -16.76
CA LEU A 4 2.96 -1.98 -17.89
C LEU A 4 4.32 -1.41 -18.29
N ALA A 5 4.81 -1.77 -19.48
CA ALA A 5 6.02 -1.20 -20.06
C ALA A 5 5.68 0.14 -20.73
N ARG A 6 6.42 1.19 -20.39
CA ARG A 6 6.26 2.51 -20.98
C ARG A 6 7.24 2.65 -22.16
N ALA A 7 6.75 2.69 -23.38
CA ALA A 7 7.56 3.12 -24.52
C ALA A 7 7.72 4.66 -24.48
N ARG A 8 8.91 5.15 -24.84
CA ARG A 8 9.17 6.61 -24.96
C ARG A 8 8.41 7.12 -26.17
N GLY A 9 7.38 7.94 -25.92
CA GLY A 9 6.73 8.69 -27.00
C GLY A 9 5.23 8.43 -27.11
N ASP A 10 4.74 7.32 -27.52
CA ASP A 10 3.32 7.04 -27.64
C ASP A 10 2.89 5.79 -26.89
N TYR A 11 1.64 5.76 -26.44
CA TYR A 11 1.05 4.73 -25.58
C TYR A 11 0.84 3.42 -26.37
N GLN A 12 1.91 2.85 -26.89
CA GLN A 12 1.96 1.50 -27.50
C GLN A 12 2.69 0.49 -26.59
N GLY A 13 2.76 0.80 -25.28
CA GLY A 13 3.37 -0.10 -24.31
C GLY A 13 2.44 -1.26 -24.00
N GLY A 14 2.77 -2.45 -24.47
CA GLY A 14 2.13 -3.68 -24.04
C GLY A 14 2.46 -4.05 -22.61
N PHE A 15 1.69 -5.00 -22.04
CA PHE A 15 2.02 -5.61 -20.76
C PHE A 15 3.22 -6.54 -20.93
N THR A 16 4.18 -6.45 -20.02
CA THR A 16 5.34 -7.34 -19.97
C THR A 16 5.39 -8.02 -18.60
N PRO A 17 5.89 -9.26 -18.52
CA PRO A 17 6.11 -9.90 -17.24
C PRO A 17 7.09 -9.08 -16.38
N PRO A 18 6.94 -9.10 -15.05
CA PRO A 18 7.86 -8.40 -14.15
C PRO A 18 9.30 -8.88 -14.37
N LYS A 19 10.27 -7.97 -14.32
CA LYS A 19 11.70 -8.25 -14.57
C LYS A 19 12.31 -9.29 -13.62
N THR A 20 11.74 -9.47 -12.43
CA THR A 20 12.23 -10.44 -11.43
C THR A 20 11.05 -11.18 -10.80
N GLU A 21 11.25 -12.45 -10.43
CA GLU A 21 10.26 -13.24 -9.68
C GLU A 21 9.86 -12.56 -8.35
N GLY A 22 10.80 -11.88 -7.70
CA GLY A 22 10.56 -11.09 -6.50
C GLY A 22 9.58 -9.93 -6.68
N SER A 23 9.30 -9.52 -7.92
CA SER A 23 8.31 -8.47 -8.21
C SER A 23 6.86 -8.98 -8.17
N ALA A 24 6.64 -10.29 -8.20
CA ALA A 24 5.32 -10.92 -8.10
C ALA A 24 4.97 -11.21 -6.62
N ARG A 25 4.66 -10.17 -5.85
CA ARG A 25 4.30 -10.29 -4.42
C ARG A 25 2.90 -9.78 -4.16
N SER A 26 2.24 -10.31 -3.12
CA SER A 26 1.00 -9.77 -2.56
C SER A 26 1.28 -8.62 -1.59
N VAL A 27 0.28 -7.80 -1.36
CA VAL A 27 0.23 -6.78 -0.29
C VAL A 27 -1.05 -7.01 0.50
N ASP A 28 -0.96 -6.84 1.82
CA ASP A 28 -2.13 -6.97 2.68
C ASP A 28 -2.99 -5.71 2.56
N LEU A 29 -4.29 -5.91 2.44
CA LEU A 29 -5.25 -4.82 2.35
C LEU A 29 -6.15 -4.84 3.59
N THR A 30 -6.47 -3.65 4.09
CA THR A 30 -7.43 -3.51 5.18
C THR A 30 -8.84 -3.88 4.73
N PRO A 31 -9.75 -4.30 5.66
CA PRO A 31 -11.15 -4.57 5.34
C PRO A 31 -11.84 -3.41 4.62
N ASN A 32 -11.57 -2.17 5.05
CA ASN A 32 -12.12 -0.98 4.40
C ASN A 32 -11.62 -0.83 2.96
N CYS A 33 -10.33 -1.09 2.72
CA CYS A 33 -9.76 -1.05 1.37
C CYS A 33 -10.41 -2.11 0.47
N MET A 34 -10.65 -3.32 1.01
CA MET A 34 -11.35 -4.38 0.29
C MET A 34 -12.80 -4.02 -0.03
N ALA A 35 -13.51 -3.35 0.89
CA ALA A 35 -14.88 -2.88 0.64
C ALA A 35 -14.91 -1.85 -0.51
N LEU A 36 -14.02 -0.85 -0.47
CA LEU A 36 -13.89 0.15 -1.53
C LEU A 36 -13.53 -0.47 -2.89
N LEU A 37 -12.66 -1.47 -2.92
CA LEU A 37 -12.32 -2.17 -4.16
C LEU A 37 -13.48 -2.97 -4.72
N LYS A 38 -14.32 -3.57 -3.87
CA LYS A 38 -15.55 -4.26 -4.31
C LYS A 38 -16.57 -3.28 -4.90
N GLU A 39 -16.76 -2.13 -4.26
CA GLU A 39 -17.62 -1.06 -4.79
C GLU A 39 -17.10 -0.56 -6.14
N HIS A 40 -15.81 -0.30 -6.24
CA HIS A 40 -15.17 0.10 -7.50
C HIS A 40 -15.37 -0.95 -8.60
N GLN A 41 -15.24 -2.24 -8.28
CA GLN A 41 -15.48 -3.33 -9.24
C GLN A 41 -16.91 -3.32 -9.77
N GLN A 42 -17.90 -3.04 -8.90
CA GLN A 42 -19.30 -2.92 -9.33
C GLN A 42 -19.50 -1.74 -10.28
N LEU A 43 -18.93 -0.57 -9.96
CA LEU A 43 -19.00 0.60 -10.82
C LEU A 43 -18.32 0.35 -12.18
N GLN A 44 -17.15 -0.26 -12.18
CA GLN A 44 -16.45 -0.62 -13.41
C GLN A 44 -17.23 -1.64 -14.26
N ALA A 45 -17.95 -2.56 -13.63
CA ALA A 45 -18.84 -3.49 -14.36
C ALA A 45 -19.99 -2.76 -15.09
N VAL A 46 -20.56 -1.73 -14.46
CA VAL A 46 -21.57 -0.86 -15.09
C VAL A 46 -20.96 -0.08 -16.25
N GLU A 47 -19.77 0.48 -16.09
CA GLU A 47 -19.04 1.16 -17.17
C GLU A 47 -18.79 0.23 -18.36
N LYS A 48 -18.32 -0.99 -18.11
CA LYS A 48 -18.13 -2.03 -19.14
C LYS A 48 -19.41 -2.28 -19.94
N LEU A 49 -20.52 -2.44 -19.25
CA LEU A 49 -21.81 -2.67 -19.89
C LEU A 49 -22.28 -1.46 -20.73
N SER A 50 -22.03 -0.26 -20.25
CA SER A 50 -22.43 0.97 -20.95
C SER A 50 -21.62 1.23 -22.23
N VAL A 51 -20.33 0.90 -22.22
CA VAL A 51 -19.44 1.04 -23.37
C VAL A 51 -19.63 -0.12 -24.37
N GLY A 52 -19.95 -1.31 -23.86
CA GLY A 52 -20.21 -2.49 -24.68
C GLY A 52 -18.96 -3.00 -25.40
N PRO A 53 -19.06 -3.34 -26.71
CA PRO A 53 -17.96 -3.98 -27.47
C PRO A 53 -16.68 -3.13 -27.60
N ASP A 54 -16.79 -1.83 -27.40
CA ASP A 54 -15.66 -0.89 -27.51
C ASP A 54 -14.83 -0.82 -26.21
N TYR A 55 -15.24 -1.53 -25.16
CA TYR A 55 -14.47 -1.61 -23.92
C TYR A 55 -13.28 -2.56 -24.07
N GLU A 56 -12.07 -2.05 -23.88
CA GLU A 56 -10.82 -2.85 -23.92
C GLU A 56 -10.59 -3.56 -22.58
N ASP A 57 -11.11 -4.77 -22.44
CA ASP A 57 -10.99 -5.55 -21.21
C ASP A 57 -9.61 -6.19 -21.05
N SER A 58 -8.74 -5.54 -20.30
CA SER A 58 -7.39 -6.01 -19.96
C SER A 58 -7.29 -6.48 -18.49
N ASP A 59 -8.40 -6.82 -17.85
CA ASP A 59 -8.46 -7.27 -16.44
C ASP A 59 -7.74 -6.32 -15.46
N LEU A 60 -7.87 -5.01 -15.71
CA LEU A 60 -7.28 -3.97 -14.86
C LEU A 60 -8.20 -3.63 -13.71
N ILE A 61 -7.66 -3.58 -12.49
CA ILE A 61 -8.40 -3.07 -11.32
C ILE A 61 -8.76 -1.60 -11.53
N PHE A 62 -7.81 -0.80 -12.03
CA PHE A 62 -8.02 0.61 -12.33
C PHE A 62 -7.78 0.88 -13.81
N ALA A 63 -8.83 1.23 -14.52
CA ALA A 63 -8.80 1.51 -15.94
C ALA A 63 -9.45 2.89 -16.26
N THR A 64 -9.29 3.35 -17.48
CA THR A 64 -10.10 4.44 -18.02
C THR A 64 -11.53 3.97 -18.27
N ALA A 65 -12.47 4.88 -18.51
CA ALA A 65 -13.87 4.54 -18.83
C ALA A 65 -14.02 3.59 -20.05
N VAL A 66 -13.01 3.48 -20.90
CA VAL A 66 -12.98 2.56 -22.05
C VAL A 66 -12.06 1.36 -21.83
N GLY A 67 -11.67 1.08 -20.58
CA GLY A 67 -10.88 -0.11 -20.21
C GLY A 67 -9.37 0.00 -20.39
N ARG A 68 -8.85 1.14 -20.85
CA ARG A 68 -7.39 1.32 -21.07
C ARG A 68 -6.63 1.61 -19.80
N PRO A 69 -5.32 1.32 -19.77
CA PRO A 69 -4.46 1.68 -18.63
C PRO A 69 -4.50 3.18 -18.33
N LEU A 70 -4.51 3.51 -17.04
CA LEU A 70 -4.46 4.89 -16.59
C LEU A 70 -3.07 5.50 -16.81
N ASP A 71 -3.03 6.77 -17.26
CA ASP A 71 -1.78 7.53 -17.32
C ASP A 71 -1.41 8.07 -15.92
N HIS A 72 -0.20 7.74 -15.47
CA HIS A 72 0.30 8.16 -14.16
C HIS A 72 0.28 9.68 -13.97
N LYS A 73 0.60 10.45 -14.99
CA LYS A 73 0.61 11.92 -14.88
C LYS A 73 -0.80 12.45 -14.65
N ASN A 74 -1.78 11.88 -15.35
CA ASN A 74 -3.18 12.26 -15.18
C ASN A 74 -3.70 11.93 -13.79
N ILE A 75 -3.36 10.75 -13.24
CA ILE A 75 -3.73 10.38 -11.85
C ILE A 75 -3.15 11.39 -10.87
N VAL A 76 -1.85 11.67 -10.96
CA VAL A 76 -1.17 12.55 -10.01
C VAL A 76 -1.64 13.98 -10.12
N HIS A 77 -1.66 14.55 -11.33
CA HIS A 77 -1.92 15.99 -11.50
C HIS A 77 -3.40 16.34 -11.50
N ARG A 78 -4.25 15.53 -12.15
CA ARG A 78 -5.67 15.86 -12.32
C ARG A 78 -6.56 15.29 -11.22
N GLN A 79 -6.19 14.15 -10.63
CA GLN A 79 -7.03 13.52 -9.62
C GLN A 79 -6.46 13.73 -8.21
N PHE A 80 -5.22 13.28 -7.95
CA PHE A 80 -4.65 13.33 -6.61
C PHE A 80 -4.43 14.74 -6.10
N HIS A 81 -3.77 15.61 -6.88
CA HIS A 81 -3.54 17.00 -6.45
C HIS A 81 -4.85 17.79 -6.36
N ALA A 82 -5.79 17.56 -7.25
CA ALA A 82 -7.12 18.20 -7.16
C ALA A 82 -7.91 17.73 -5.92
N ALA A 83 -7.77 16.46 -5.54
CA ALA A 83 -8.38 15.94 -4.31
C ALA A 83 -7.77 16.57 -3.06
N LEU A 84 -6.44 16.74 -3.01
CA LEU A 84 -5.77 17.44 -1.91
C LEU A 84 -6.24 18.89 -1.79
N GLU A 85 -6.34 19.60 -2.90
CA GLU A 85 -6.81 20.98 -2.93
C GLU A 85 -8.25 21.11 -2.43
N LYS A 86 -9.15 20.26 -2.93
CA LYS A 86 -10.55 20.21 -2.46
C LYS A 86 -10.68 19.90 -0.97
N ALA A 87 -9.76 19.09 -0.43
CA ALA A 87 -9.72 18.74 0.98
C ALA A 87 -9.03 19.81 1.86
N GLY A 88 -8.52 20.90 1.27
CA GLY A 88 -7.75 21.91 2.01
C GLY A 88 -6.41 21.40 2.55
N LEU A 89 -5.88 20.32 1.98
CA LEU A 89 -4.62 19.72 2.40
C LEU A 89 -3.44 20.28 1.63
N ARG A 90 -2.28 20.35 2.31
CA ARG A 90 -1.04 20.74 1.64
C ARG A 90 -0.71 19.78 0.50
N ARG A 91 -0.12 20.30 -0.57
CA ARG A 91 0.36 19.49 -1.69
C ARG A 91 1.54 18.61 -1.25
N ILE A 92 1.40 17.32 -1.48
CA ILE A 92 2.44 16.30 -1.26
C ILE A 92 2.66 15.51 -2.56
N ARG A 93 3.77 14.78 -2.66
CA ARG A 93 3.98 13.86 -3.79
C ARG A 93 3.13 12.61 -3.60
N PHE A 94 2.68 12.00 -4.66
CA PHE A 94 1.92 10.74 -4.60
C PHE A 94 2.70 9.63 -3.84
N HIS A 95 4.03 9.60 -4.00
CA HIS A 95 4.90 8.65 -3.29
C HIS A 95 4.95 8.89 -1.76
N ASP A 96 4.64 10.09 -1.29
CA ASP A 96 4.64 10.40 0.15
C ASP A 96 3.52 9.65 0.90
N LEU A 97 2.48 9.18 0.20
CA LEU A 97 1.49 8.26 0.78
C LEU A 97 2.12 6.94 1.26
N ARG A 98 3.12 6.44 0.52
CA ARG A 98 3.90 5.26 0.92
C ARG A 98 4.73 5.53 2.17
N HIS A 99 5.34 6.71 2.27
CA HIS A 99 6.07 7.12 3.48
C HIS A 99 5.13 7.26 4.68
N THR A 100 3.96 7.83 4.47
CA THR A 100 2.91 7.94 5.51
C THR A 100 2.49 6.56 6.01
N CYS A 101 2.23 5.62 5.11
CA CYS A 101 1.88 4.24 5.47
C CYS A 101 2.99 3.59 6.33
N ALA A 102 4.26 3.73 5.93
CA ALA A 102 5.39 3.21 6.70
C ALA A 102 5.44 3.82 8.11
N SER A 103 5.36 5.16 8.22
CA SER A 103 5.43 5.85 9.51
C SER A 103 4.28 5.47 10.43
N LEU A 104 3.06 5.29 9.90
CA LEU A 104 1.91 4.84 10.68
C LEU A 104 2.11 3.43 11.24
N LEU A 105 2.65 2.50 10.42
CA LEU A 105 2.93 1.14 10.87
C LEU A 105 4.03 1.11 11.94
N ILE A 106 5.08 1.91 11.77
CA ILE A 106 6.17 2.04 12.76
C ILE A 106 5.64 2.57 14.09
N ASN A 107 4.87 3.66 14.06
CA ASN A 107 4.26 4.24 15.26
C ASN A 107 3.31 3.29 15.99
N LYS A 108 2.82 2.25 15.32
CA LYS A 108 2.00 1.18 15.91
C LYS A 108 2.83 -0.04 16.35
N GLY A 109 4.15 0.06 16.35
CA GLY A 109 5.05 -1.02 16.76
C GLY A 109 5.08 -2.22 15.82
N VAL A 110 4.64 -2.05 14.57
CA VAL A 110 4.67 -3.14 13.60
C VAL A 110 6.12 -3.49 13.23
N SER A 111 6.43 -4.77 13.16
CA SER A 111 7.80 -5.25 12.94
C SER A 111 8.40 -4.70 11.64
N PRO A 112 9.69 -4.32 11.62
CA PRO A 112 10.38 -3.84 10.42
C PRO A 112 10.32 -4.83 9.26
N LYS A 113 10.30 -6.13 9.56
CA LYS A 113 10.19 -7.19 8.56
C LYS A 113 8.85 -7.18 7.83
N TYR A 114 7.76 -7.00 8.55
CA TYR A 114 6.44 -6.86 7.96
C TYR A 114 6.37 -5.59 7.08
N ILE A 115 6.89 -4.46 7.59
CA ILE A 115 6.93 -3.20 6.84
C ILE A 115 7.73 -3.35 5.55
N GLN A 116 8.88 -4.04 5.58
CA GLN A 116 9.66 -4.36 4.39
C GLN A 116 8.81 -5.11 3.35
N GLN A 117 8.09 -6.13 3.79
CA GLN A 117 7.24 -6.97 2.91
C GLN A 117 6.08 -6.16 2.33
N GLN A 118 5.35 -5.43 3.17
CA GLN A 118 4.22 -4.60 2.78
C GLN A 118 4.61 -3.49 1.81
N LEU A 119 5.76 -2.85 2.05
CA LEU A 119 6.33 -1.85 1.15
C LEU A 119 7.05 -2.46 -0.05
N ARG A 120 7.23 -3.79 -0.11
CA ARG A 120 7.92 -4.49 -1.20
C ARG A 120 9.34 -3.98 -1.42
N HIS A 121 10.07 -3.65 -0.35
CA HIS A 121 11.49 -3.38 -0.43
C HIS A 121 12.26 -4.67 -0.63
N ASP A 122 13.21 -4.69 -1.55
CA ASP A 122 14.03 -5.88 -1.83
C ASP A 122 14.92 -6.24 -0.64
N SER A 123 15.39 -5.23 0.10
CA SER A 123 16.20 -5.39 1.30
C SER A 123 15.57 -4.73 2.51
N ILE A 124 15.71 -5.36 3.68
CA ILE A 124 15.37 -4.77 4.98
C ILE A 124 16.20 -3.52 5.25
N GLN A 125 17.43 -3.47 4.74
CA GLN A 125 18.31 -2.31 4.84
C GLN A 125 17.66 -1.06 4.27
N THR A 126 16.98 -1.18 3.13
CA THR A 126 16.22 -0.05 2.54
C THR A 126 15.16 0.51 3.48
N THR A 127 14.53 -0.34 4.30
CA THR A 127 13.56 0.08 5.31
C THR A 127 14.25 0.82 6.44
N PHE A 128 15.37 0.31 6.94
CA PHE A 128 16.13 0.96 8.01
C PHE A 128 16.81 2.25 7.57
N ASP A 129 17.37 2.31 6.37
CA ASP A 129 17.99 3.53 5.84
C ASP A 129 17.00 4.69 5.74
N ARG A 130 15.74 4.37 5.41
CA ARG A 130 14.69 5.39 5.23
C ARG A 130 13.94 5.73 6.50
N TYR A 131 13.71 4.76 7.36
CA TYR A 131 12.79 4.87 8.50
C TYR A 131 13.41 4.49 9.83
N GLY A 132 14.72 4.13 9.86
CA GLY A 132 15.42 3.69 11.07
C GLY A 132 15.29 4.69 12.22
N HIS A 133 15.32 5.98 11.91
CA HIS A 133 15.15 7.05 12.89
C HIS A 133 13.75 7.09 13.56
N LEU A 134 12.75 6.41 13.00
CA LEU A 134 11.42 6.30 13.58
C LEU A 134 11.26 5.09 14.52
N PHE A 135 12.22 4.16 14.51
CA PHE A 135 12.25 3.01 15.42
C PHE A 135 12.97 3.31 16.74
N SER A 136 13.09 4.58 17.11
CA SER A 136 13.82 4.98 18.32
C SER A 136 13.09 4.54 19.59
N GLU A 137 13.41 3.34 20.07
CA GLU A 137 13.39 3.09 21.50
C GLU A 137 14.61 3.81 22.08
N THR A 138 14.38 4.67 23.08
CA THR A 138 15.50 5.28 23.78
C THR A 138 16.26 4.19 24.51
N SER A 139 17.58 4.32 24.64
CA SER A 139 18.44 3.36 25.36
C SER A 139 17.87 3.07 26.77
N ASP A 140 17.26 4.06 27.41
CA ASP A 140 16.66 3.95 28.74
C ASP A 140 15.37 3.10 28.73
N GLU A 141 14.58 3.16 27.67
CA GLU A 141 13.37 2.37 27.54
C GLU A 141 13.69 0.90 27.25
N ALA A 142 14.65 0.63 26.39
CA ALA A 142 15.17 -0.72 26.16
C ALA A 142 15.75 -1.34 27.47
N ALA A 143 16.48 -0.57 28.25
CA ALA A 143 17.02 -1.01 29.54
C ALA A 143 15.90 -1.34 30.54
N ARG A 144 14.83 -0.53 30.62
CA ARG A 144 13.66 -0.79 31.48
C ARG A 144 12.92 -2.07 31.05
N ILE A 145 12.67 -2.24 29.75
CA ILE A 145 12.01 -3.45 29.20
C ILE A 145 12.81 -4.68 29.58
N LEU A 146 14.14 -4.62 29.49
CA LEU A 146 15.03 -5.72 29.87
C LEU A 146 14.97 -6.00 31.37
N ASP A 147 15.02 -4.96 32.22
CA ASP A 147 14.95 -5.08 33.66
C ASP A 147 13.60 -5.68 34.12
N ASP A 148 12.50 -5.22 33.54
CA ASP A 148 11.16 -5.76 33.79
C ASP A 148 11.07 -7.25 33.37
N ALA A 149 11.62 -7.61 32.21
CA ALA A 149 11.65 -8.99 31.76
C ALA A 149 12.45 -9.91 32.69
N ILE A 150 13.60 -9.45 33.20
CA ILE A 150 14.45 -10.21 34.15
C ILE A 150 13.81 -10.30 35.53
N SER A 151 13.16 -9.22 35.98
CA SER A 151 12.55 -9.12 37.30
C SER A 151 11.18 -9.82 37.40
N GLY A 152 10.69 -10.44 36.35
CA GLY A 152 9.38 -11.10 36.30
C GLY A 152 8.18 -10.16 36.39
N ARG A 153 8.38 -8.85 36.17
CA ARG A 153 7.34 -7.82 36.16
C ARG A 153 6.78 -7.57 34.78
N VAL A 154 6.84 -8.56 33.86
CA VAL A 154 6.42 -8.38 32.48
C VAL A 154 4.92 -8.20 32.42
N THR A 155 4.46 -6.98 32.28
CA THR A 155 3.24 -6.68 31.54
C THR A 155 3.60 -6.72 30.05
N VAL A 156 3.48 -7.89 29.44
CA VAL A 156 3.53 -8.01 27.97
C VAL A 156 2.42 -7.10 27.46
N PRO A 157 2.69 -6.11 26.59
CA PRO A 157 1.61 -5.39 25.92
C PRO A 157 0.82 -6.46 25.17
N SER A 158 -0.42 -6.67 25.60
CA SER A 158 -1.31 -7.66 24.99
C SER A 158 -1.47 -7.31 23.54
N ASN A 159 -0.99 -8.19 22.68
CA ASN A 159 -1.22 -8.17 21.23
C ASN A 159 -2.69 -8.58 20.95
N ASP A 160 -3.64 -8.02 21.70
CA ASP A 160 -5.07 -8.37 21.67
C ASP A 160 -5.82 -7.89 20.42
N CYS A 161 -5.10 -7.50 19.38
CA CYS A 161 -5.76 -7.03 18.14
C CYS A 161 -5.99 -8.13 17.10
N LEU A 162 -5.64 -9.40 17.34
CA LEU A 162 -5.73 -10.46 16.32
C LEU A 162 -6.52 -11.73 16.70
N THR A 163 -7.19 -11.78 17.85
CA THR A 163 -7.84 -13.05 18.29
C THR A 163 -9.35 -13.01 18.52
N GLU A 164 -10.06 -11.92 18.24
CA GLU A 164 -11.52 -11.84 18.49
C GLU A 164 -12.43 -12.20 17.31
N GLN A 165 -11.90 -12.65 16.17
CA GLN A 165 -12.74 -13.02 15.02
C GLN A 165 -12.81 -14.53 14.70
N ALA A 166 -12.35 -15.39 15.60
CA ALA A 166 -12.39 -16.85 15.39
C ALA A 166 -13.42 -17.59 16.26
N LYS A 167 -14.37 -16.90 16.88
CA LYS A 167 -15.43 -17.53 17.68
C LYS A 167 -16.82 -16.97 17.40
N THR A 168 -17.28 -17.02 16.17
CA THR A 168 -18.71 -17.03 15.83
C THR A 168 -18.85 -17.46 14.36
N ALA A 169 -18.87 -18.73 14.13
CA ALA A 169 -19.50 -19.39 12.99
C ALA A 169 -20.01 -20.74 13.48
#